data_cd94ef427923c16a405189e642db0e62
#
_entry.id   cd94ef427923c16a405189e642db0e62
#
_cell.length_a   1.000
_cell.length_b   1.000
_cell.length_c   1.000
_cell.angle_alpha   90.00
_cell.angle_beta   90.00
_cell.angle_gamma   90.00
#
_symmetry.space_group_name_H-M   'P 1'
#
loop_
_entity.id
_entity.type
_entity.pdbx_description
1 polymer ?
#
loop_
_entity_poly.entity_id
_entity_poly.type
_entity_poly.pdbx_seq_one_letter_code
_entity_poly.pdbx_strand_id
1 'polypeptide(L)'
;NSFDQLFLELMVAHHDGAIEMVSELSKFRGAAYDPVMNEFVSDLVNDQAVEIERMNILLTEISADPRAGLAGGLYHADEAILNLELVASLKKPVGFFDPNNLTERNAEDLSDDSDEVKSTEMASRGRRSPMLSFSNTDMAFQNNFLIAGNYHGFNIYDISKKDKPELLVSVVCPGGQGDISIVGNLLIMSVEETRGRVDCGLEGINSEPNPVRFRGLRIFDISDIKNPQQVGLVQTCRGSHTHSVVNQRTNEGKILVYNSGTSSVRDEEELEQCIGNVAGDNRTALFRIDIIEIPIENPEDSKIVSSPTVFADELTGALGGLWTGGDHGDDTQDTSRTDECHDITIFPTKKLAAGACSGNGILFDISDPYNPKRLDVVSDKGFAYWHSATFNNDGSKVLFTDEWGGGGRPRCRAWDPLNWGADAIYDIKDQKLVFQSHYKMPAPQLETENCVAHNGSIIPIPDRDIFVQAWYQGGISVMDFTDSSNPVEIGYFDRGPISEDELITGGYWSAYYYEGYIYATEITRGLDVFKLLPSQFLSEDEIDAASKALPVQGPQRLFNPQQQIPLVSKN
;
A
#
# COMPACT_ATOMS: atom_id res chain seq x y z
N ASN A 1 8.57 14.59 30.65
CA ASN A 1 8.92 15.89 30.58
C ASN A 1 8.43 16.71 29.39
N SER A 2 7.19 17.22 29.51
CA SER A 2 6.55 18.02 28.44
C SER A 2 7.36 19.26 28.01
N PHE A 3 8.22 19.80 28.86
CA PHE A 3 9.11 20.92 28.51
C PHE A 3 10.24 20.46 27.58
N ASP A 4 10.91 19.37 27.91
CA ASP A 4 12.04 18.88 27.13
C ASP A 4 11.56 18.41 25.74
N GLN A 5 10.41 17.75 25.70
CA GLN A 5 9.77 17.36 24.44
C GLN A 5 9.44 18.59 23.57
N LEU A 6 8.70 19.57 24.11
CA LEU A 6 8.36 20.79 23.38
C LEU A 6 9.60 21.56 22.92
N PHE A 7 10.65 21.61 23.75
CA PHE A 7 11.90 22.27 23.39
C PHE A 7 12.55 21.59 22.19
N LEU A 8 12.64 20.24 22.19
CA LEU A 8 13.22 19.48 21.10
C LEU A 8 12.40 19.61 19.81
N GLU A 9 11.06 19.50 19.89
CA GLU A 9 10.17 19.70 18.74
C GLU A 9 10.36 21.09 18.09
N LEU A 10 10.41 22.14 18.89
CA LEU A 10 10.63 23.50 18.38
C LEU A 10 12.03 23.70 17.80
N MET A 11 13.05 23.04 18.36
CA MET A 11 14.42 23.11 17.84
C MET A 11 14.52 22.33 16.53
N VAL A 12 13.89 21.18 16.38
CA VAL A 12 13.80 20.45 15.10
C VAL A 12 13.17 21.34 14.02
N ALA A 13 12.02 21.94 14.31
CA ALA A 13 11.37 22.85 13.36
C ALA A 13 12.26 24.07 12.98
N HIS A 14 13.06 24.58 13.93
CA HIS A 14 13.99 25.66 13.68
C HIS A 14 15.13 25.24 12.74
N HIS A 15 15.71 24.05 12.94
CA HIS A 15 16.80 23.52 12.12
C HIS A 15 16.30 23.12 10.73
N ASP A 16 15.11 22.53 10.63
CA ASP A 16 14.48 22.18 9.36
C ASP A 16 14.20 23.44 8.52
N GLY A 17 13.69 24.51 9.12
CA GLY A 17 13.52 25.80 8.46
C GLY A 17 14.84 26.39 7.91
N ALA A 18 15.98 26.10 8.50
CA ALA A 18 17.28 26.51 7.98
C ALA A 18 17.68 25.70 6.73
N ILE A 19 17.41 24.40 6.72
CA ILE A 19 17.61 23.52 5.56
C ILE A 19 16.70 23.95 4.40
N GLU A 20 15.44 24.25 4.69
CA GLU A 20 14.47 24.73 3.72
C GLU A 20 14.92 26.05 3.08
N MET A 21 15.39 27.03 3.85
CA MET A 21 15.93 28.27 3.31
C MET A 21 17.09 28.04 2.34
N VAL A 22 17.98 27.09 2.60
CA VAL A 22 19.08 26.73 1.68
C VAL A 22 18.52 26.04 0.42
N SER A 23 17.54 25.18 0.57
CA SER A 23 16.86 24.52 -0.55
C SER A 23 16.21 25.55 -1.47
N GLU A 24 15.45 26.49 -0.91
CA GLU A 24 14.85 27.60 -1.67
C GLU A 24 15.90 28.48 -2.37
N LEU A 25 16.98 28.81 -1.66
CA LEU A 25 18.10 29.57 -2.28
C LEU A 25 18.66 28.83 -3.49
N SER A 26 18.80 27.53 -3.40
CA SER A 26 19.40 26.66 -4.44
C SER A 26 18.56 26.59 -5.72
N LYS A 27 17.26 26.88 -5.66
CA LYS A 27 16.39 26.98 -6.85
C LYS A 27 16.77 28.16 -7.76
N PHE A 28 17.47 29.15 -7.27
CA PHE A 28 17.88 30.33 -8.07
C PHE A 28 19.22 30.07 -8.75
N ARG A 29 19.24 30.16 -10.09
CA ARG A 29 20.45 29.97 -10.88
C ARG A 29 21.54 30.95 -10.49
N GLY A 30 22.70 30.45 -10.04
CA GLY A 30 23.85 31.23 -9.60
C GLY A 30 23.83 31.60 -8.11
N ALA A 31 22.83 31.17 -7.34
CA ALA A 31 22.86 31.27 -5.90
C ALA A 31 23.99 30.39 -5.35
N ALA A 32 24.65 30.85 -4.29
CA ALA A 32 25.79 30.16 -3.66
C ALA A 32 26.89 29.73 -4.67
N TYR A 33 27.10 30.47 -5.75
CA TYR A 33 28.11 30.17 -6.78
C TYR A 33 29.54 30.45 -6.29
N ASP A 34 29.70 31.39 -5.37
CA ASP A 34 31.01 31.65 -4.72
C ASP A 34 31.43 30.43 -3.91
N PRO A 35 32.68 29.92 -4.05
CA PRO A 35 33.10 28.69 -3.36
C PRO A 35 32.96 28.73 -1.85
N VAL A 36 33.21 29.87 -1.20
CA VAL A 36 33.07 30.04 0.25
C VAL A 36 31.59 29.98 0.66
N MET A 37 30.71 30.59 -0.13
CA MET A 37 29.28 30.53 0.09
C MET A 37 28.73 29.13 -0.17
N ASN A 38 29.24 28.42 -1.17
CA ASN A 38 28.84 27.02 -1.44
C ASN A 38 29.23 26.11 -0.29
N GLU A 39 30.47 26.22 0.20
CA GLU A 39 30.93 25.46 1.37
C GLU A 39 30.06 25.80 2.59
N PHE A 40 29.82 27.08 2.88
CA PHE A 40 29.00 27.48 4.03
C PHE A 40 27.58 26.92 3.98
N VAL A 41 26.87 26.98 2.84
CA VAL A 41 25.49 26.46 2.76
C VAL A 41 25.46 24.94 2.79
N SER A 42 26.50 24.25 2.28
CA SER A 42 26.62 22.80 2.36
C SER A 42 26.87 22.34 3.79
N ASP A 43 27.80 22.99 4.49
CA ASP A 43 28.08 22.71 5.92
C ASP A 43 26.84 22.97 6.78
N LEU A 44 26.13 24.09 6.51
CA LEU A 44 24.91 24.41 7.25
C LEU A 44 23.86 23.30 7.10
N VAL A 45 23.58 22.83 5.89
CA VAL A 45 22.62 21.73 5.65
C VAL A 45 23.04 20.46 6.40
N ASN A 46 24.32 20.07 6.29
CA ASN A 46 24.82 18.87 6.93
C ASN A 46 24.76 18.95 8.47
N ASP A 47 25.20 20.06 9.05
CA ASP A 47 25.19 20.26 10.51
C ASP A 47 23.77 20.26 11.05
N GLN A 48 22.83 20.96 10.40
CA GLN A 48 21.43 20.99 10.81
C GLN A 48 20.79 19.60 10.72
N ALA A 49 21.06 18.85 9.65
CA ALA A 49 20.52 17.47 9.49
C ALA A 49 21.01 16.54 10.61
N VAL A 50 22.30 16.58 10.96
CA VAL A 50 22.86 15.80 12.07
C VAL A 50 22.23 16.18 13.42
N GLU A 51 21.97 17.47 13.66
CA GLU A 51 21.33 17.91 14.90
C GLU A 51 19.87 17.51 14.96
N ILE A 52 19.12 17.55 13.85
CA ILE A 52 17.75 17.02 13.76
C ILE A 52 17.73 15.52 14.11
N GLU A 53 18.64 14.74 13.53
CA GLU A 53 18.74 13.30 13.83
C GLU A 53 18.98 13.05 15.33
N ARG A 54 19.91 13.77 15.94
CA ARG A 54 20.15 13.68 17.39
C ARG A 54 18.92 14.04 18.22
N MET A 55 18.21 15.10 17.83
CA MET A 55 16.99 15.50 18.53
C MET A 55 15.86 14.47 18.36
N ASN A 56 15.74 13.84 17.19
CA ASN A 56 14.79 12.75 16.98
C ASN A 56 15.08 11.55 17.89
N ILE A 57 16.36 11.15 18.02
CA ILE A 57 16.77 10.09 18.96
C ILE A 57 16.37 10.46 20.40
N LEU A 58 16.66 11.70 20.83
CA LEU A 58 16.29 12.16 22.17
C LEU A 58 14.77 12.18 22.38
N LEU A 59 13.99 12.61 21.37
CA LEU A 59 12.53 12.60 21.42
C LEU A 59 12.00 11.16 21.55
N THR A 60 12.59 10.22 20.84
CA THR A 60 12.26 8.79 20.93
C THR A 60 12.61 8.23 22.32
N GLU A 61 13.81 8.54 22.86
CA GLU A 61 14.25 8.10 24.19
C GLU A 61 13.37 8.62 25.33
N ILE A 62 12.82 9.83 25.22
CA ILE A 62 11.92 10.39 26.24
C ILE A 62 10.46 10.03 26.03
N SER A 63 10.13 9.34 24.95
CA SER A 63 8.77 8.85 24.69
C SER A 63 8.35 7.86 25.77
N ALA A 64 7.09 7.94 26.19
CA ALA A 64 6.49 6.96 27.08
C ALA A 64 5.84 5.78 26.32
N ASP A 65 5.83 5.82 24.98
CA ASP A 65 5.27 4.75 24.17
C ASP A 65 6.23 3.54 24.18
N PRO A 66 5.75 2.33 24.53
CA PRO A 66 6.61 1.14 24.60
C PRO A 66 7.22 0.71 23.26
N ARG A 67 6.73 1.23 22.15
CA ARG A 67 7.27 0.97 20.79
C ARG A 67 8.48 1.81 20.45
N ALA A 68 8.67 2.92 21.18
CA ALA A 68 9.76 3.84 20.90
C ALA A 68 11.12 3.21 21.23
N GLY A 69 12.03 3.15 20.25
CA GLY A 69 13.41 2.70 20.45
C GLY A 69 13.57 1.20 20.74
N LEU A 70 12.71 0.36 20.16
CA LEU A 70 12.88 -1.10 20.22
C LEU A 70 14.21 -1.51 19.56
N ALA A 71 14.91 -2.48 20.17
CA ALA A 71 16.13 -3.03 19.58
C ALA A 71 15.86 -3.76 18.27
N GLY A 72 16.75 -3.54 17.30
CA GLY A 72 16.60 -4.07 15.95
C GLY A 72 17.06 -5.51 15.78
N GLY A 73 16.71 -6.09 14.64
CA GLY A 73 17.13 -7.41 14.20
C GLY A 73 16.13 -8.11 13.30
N LEU A 74 16.63 -8.86 12.31
CA LEU A 74 15.77 -9.54 11.35
C LEU A 74 14.75 -10.49 12.02
N TYR A 75 15.22 -11.34 12.97
CA TYR A 75 14.39 -12.34 13.65
C TYR A 75 14.53 -12.29 15.18
N HIS A 76 15.17 -11.27 15.70
CA HIS A 76 15.47 -11.12 17.13
C HIS A 76 15.27 -9.70 17.63
N ALA A 77 14.56 -8.88 16.85
CA ALA A 77 14.16 -7.54 17.28
C ALA A 77 13.26 -7.63 18.52
N ASP A 78 13.32 -6.61 19.36
CA ASP A 78 12.37 -6.46 20.46
C ASP A 78 10.94 -6.23 19.93
N GLU A 79 9.96 -6.54 20.76
CA GLU A 79 8.54 -6.46 20.40
C GLU A 79 7.76 -5.69 21.45
N ALA A 80 6.80 -4.88 21.00
CA ALA A 80 5.80 -4.25 21.83
C ALA A 80 4.39 -4.62 21.37
N ILE A 81 3.51 -4.99 22.29
CA ILE A 81 2.17 -5.46 21.97
C ILE A 81 1.16 -4.95 23.00
N LEU A 82 -0.01 -4.52 22.52
CA LEU A 82 -1.13 -4.09 23.36
C LEU A 82 -2.44 -4.65 22.81
N ASN A 83 -3.23 -5.32 23.66
CA ASN A 83 -4.56 -5.87 23.35
C ASN A 83 -4.62 -6.84 22.16
N LEU A 84 -3.47 -7.35 21.75
CA LEU A 84 -3.28 -8.39 20.74
C LEU A 84 -2.46 -9.54 21.33
N GLU A 85 -2.56 -10.71 20.72
CA GLU A 85 -1.70 -11.87 20.94
C GLU A 85 -1.10 -12.31 19.61
N LEU A 86 0.22 -12.38 19.49
CA LEU A 86 0.90 -13.01 18.35
C LEU A 86 0.80 -14.53 18.50
N VAL A 87 -0.05 -15.16 17.68
CA VAL A 87 -0.32 -16.61 17.77
C VAL A 87 0.53 -17.45 16.82
N ALA A 88 1.01 -16.85 15.73
CA ALA A 88 1.94 -17.51 14.80
C ALA A 88 2.83 -16.49 14.10
N SER A 89 4.07 -16.88 13.82
CA SER A 89 5.02 -16.14 13.00
C SER A 89 5.75 -17.11 12.07
N LEU A 90 5.53 -16.97 10.77
CA LEU A 90 6.11 -17.82 9.73
C LEU A 90 7.14 -17.02 8.95
N LYS A 91 8.34 -17.55 8.83
CA LYS A 91 9.39 -16.97 7.99
C LYS A 91 9.04 -17.14 6.51
N LYS A 92 9.62 -16.30 5.65
CA LYS A 92 9.56 -16.50 4.20
C LYS A 92 10.01 -17.92 3.82
N PRO A 93 9.41 -18.52 2.77
CA PRO A 93 9.83 -19.83 2.27
C PRO A 93 11.32 -19.85 1.88
N VAL A 94 11.96 -21.00 2.07
CA VAL A 94 13.36 -21.22 1.70
C VAL A 94 13.54 -21.02 0.19
N GLY A 95 14.60 -20.30 -0.20
CA GLY A 95 14.93 -19.99 -1.60
C GLY A 95 14.33 -18.68 -2.13
N PHE A 96 13.49 -18.00 -1.34
CA PHE A 96 12.90 -16.71 -1.70
C PHE A 96 13.57 -15.52 -0.99
N PHE A 97 14.50 -15.76 -0.10
CA PHE A 97 15.15 -14.73 0.70
C PHE A 97 16.53 -15.21 1.20
N ASP A 98 17.52 -14.33 1.15
CA ASP A 98 18.86 -14.57 1.74
C ASP A 98 19.02 -13.75 3.04
N PRO A 99 18.92 -14.38 4.22
CA PRO A 99 19.06 -13.69 5.50
C PRO A 99 20.48 -13.15 5.77
N ASN A 100 21.47 -13.53 4.97
CA ASN A 100 22.84 -13.04 5.09
C ASN A 100 23.14 -11.85 4.17
N ASN A 101 22.21 -11.49 3.29
CA ASN A 101 22.32 -10.35 2.38
C ASN A 101 21.02 -9.55 2.38
N LEU A 102 20.78 -8.81 3.46
CA LEU A 102 19.53 -8.06 3.69
C LEU A 102 19.33 -6.93 2.68
N THR A 103 20.41 -6.30 2.24
CA THR A 103 20.38 -5.20 1.26
C THR A 103 20.34 -5.72 -0.18
N GLU A 104 20.63 -7.01 -0.38
CA GLU A 104 20.77 -7.64 -1.70
C GLU A 104 21.76 -6.92 -2.64
N ARG A 105 22.73 -6.23 -2.04
CA ARG A 105 23.83 -5.61 -2.79
C ARG A 105 24.81 -6.67 -3.25
N ASN A 106 25.20 -6.63 -4.53
CA ASN A 106 26.29 -7.47 -5.03
C ASN A 106 27.63 -6.93 -4.50
N ALA A 107 28.61 -7.82 -4.30
CA ALA A 107 29.94 -7.43 -3.86
C ALA A 107 30.66 -6.43 -4.82
N GLU A 108 30.19 -6.34 -6.06
CA GLU A 108 30.68 -5.37 -7.06
C GLU A 108 30.12 -3.97 -6.81
N ASP A 109 28.92 -3.84 -6.20
CA ASP A 109 28.29 -2.55 -5.88
C ASP A 109 28.93 -1.87 -4.66
N LEU A 110 29.69 -2.62 -3.85
CA LEU A 110 30.42 -2.11 -2.68
C LEU A 110 31.79 -1.51 -3.02
N SER A 111 32.23 -1.60 -4.29
CA SER A 111 33.55 -1.14 -4.72
C SER A 111 33.56 0.24 -5.39
N ASP A 112 32.41 0.86 -5.57
CA ASP A 112 32.32 2.16 -6.25
C ASP A 112 32.00 3.27 -5.24
N ASP A 113 33.07 3.85 -4.68
CA ASP A 113 33.05 5.01 -3.78
C ASP A 113 32.72 6.33 -4.52
N SER A 114 31.85 6.30 -5.51
CA SER A 114 31.44 7.53 -6.19
C SER A 114 30.18 8.12 -5.55
N ASP A 115 30.31 9.34 -5.04
CA ASP A 115 29.32 10.23 -4.39
C ASP A 115 28.07 10.57 -5.24
N GLU A 116 27.53 9.63 -5.98
CA GLU A 116 26.21 9.78 -6.59
C GLU A 116 25.21 8.86 -5.88
N VAL A 117 24.57 9.39 -4.86
CA VAL A 117 23.30 8.87 -4.35
C VAL A 117 22.23 9.04 -5.45
N LYS A 118 22.40 8.28 -6.53
CA LYS A 118 21.34 8.09 -7.51
C LYS A 118 20.38 7.07 -6.94
N SER A 119 19.11 7.38 -7.02
CA SER A 119 17.95 6.53 -6.75
C SER A 119 18.25 5.03 -6.96
N THR A 120 18.90 4.43 -5.98
CA THR A 120 19.45 3.07 -6.05
C THR A 120 18.38 1.99 -6.01
N GLU A 121 17.17 2.32 -5.56
CA GLU A 121 16.07 1.36 -5.46
C GLU A 121 15.59 0.82 -6.81
N MET A 122 15.43 1.67 -7.84
CA MET A 122 15.00 1.20 -9.16
C MET A 122 16.13 0.49 -9.94
N ALA A 123 17.38 0.92 -9.78
CA ALA A 123 18.51 0.30 -10.45
C ALA A 123 18.90 -1.06 -9.82
N SER A 124 18.75 -1.23 -8.50
CA SER A 124 19.02 -2.49 -7.81
C SER A 124 17.98 -3.57 -8.09
N ARG A 125 16.70 -3.20 -8.24
CA ARG A 125 15.62 -4.15 -8.54
C ARG A 125 15.82 -4.92 -9.84
N GLY A 126 16.48 -4.36 -10.84
CA GLY A 126 16.83 -5.04 -12.10
C GLY A 126 17.97 -6.03 -12.02
N ARG A 127 18.80 -6.01 -10.95
CA ARG A 127 19.99 -6.85 -10.77
C ARG A 127 19.83 -7.96 -9.75
N ARG A 128 18.70 -8.01 -9.04
CA ARG A 128 18.45 -9.00 -8.00
C ARG A 128 18.19 -10.38 -8.60
N SER A 129 18.67 -11.43 -7.92
CA SER A 129 18.16 -12.77 -8.19
C SER A 129 16.66 -12.82 -7.88
N PRO A 130 15.78 -13.18 -8.84
CA PRO A 130 14.35 -13.28 -8.59
C PRO A 130 13.98 -14.20 -7.43
N MET A 131 14.81 -15.19 -7.12
CA MET A 131 14.58 -16.14 -6.03
C MET A 131 14.97 -15.60 -4.65
N LEU A 132 15.80 -14.57 -4.58
CA LEU A 132 16.28 -14.00 -3.32
C LEU A 132 15.66 -12.64 -3.00
N SER A 133 15.18 -11.95 -4.01
CA SER A 133 14.64 -10.60 -3.92
C SER A 133 13.13 -10.61 -3.97
N PHE A 134 12.47 -10.94 -2.88
CA PHE A 134 11.02 -10.91 -2.89
C PHE A 134 10.42 -10.26 -1.64
N SER A 135 9.43 -9.44 -1.89
CA SER A 135 8.64 -8.79 -0.86
C SER A 135 7.27 -9.44 -0.80
N ASN A 136 6.78 -9.81 0.39
CA ASN A 136 5.38 -10.14 0.54
C ASN A 136 4.54 -8.89 0.30
N THR A 137 3.36 -9.09 -0.27
CA THR A 137 2.40 -8.04 -0.57
C THR A 137 1.02 -8.37 -0.02
N ASP A 138 -0.02 -8.13 -0.78
CA ASP A 138 -1.39 -8.32 -0.37
C ASP A 138 -1.81 -9.79 -0.21
N MET A 139 -2.95 -9.99 0.45
CA MET A 139 -3.52 -11.30 0.73
C MET A 139 -4.99 -11.37 0.32
N ALA A 140 -5.38 -12.52 -0.21
CA ALA A 140 -6.79 -12.89 -0.37
C ALA A 140 -7.08 -14.17 0.38
N PHE A 141 -8.34 -14.32 0.81
CA PHE A 141 -8.77 -15.48 1.60
C PHE A 141 -9.97 -16.14 0.96
N GLN A 142 -9.97 -17.45 0.93
CA GLN A 142 -11.14 -18.23 0.57
C GLN A 142 -11.23 -19.50 1.43
N ASN A 143 -12.29 -19.62 2.21
CA ASN A 143 -12.49 -20.74 3.14
C ASN A 143 -11.30 -20.92 4.12
N ASN A 144 -10.57 -22.02 4.02
CA ASN A 144 -9.41 -22.31 4.85
C ASN A 144 -8.08 -22.02 4.13
N PHE A 145 -8.09 -21.23 3.08
CA PHE A 145 -6.89 -20.87 2.35
C PHE A 145 -6.62 -19.36 2.45
N LEU A 146 -5.37 -19.05 2.71
CA LEU A 146 -4.78 -17.73 2.57
C LEU A 146 -3.83 -17.79 1.38
N ILE A 147 -3.98 -16.85 0.46
CA ILE A 147 -3.06 -16.66 -0.65
C ILE A 147 -2.35 -15.34 -0.44
N ALA A 148 -1.05 -15.39 -0.24
CA ALA A 148 -0.19 -14.22 -0.08
C ALA A 148 0.54 -13.95 -1.39
N GLY A 149 0.28 -12.78 -1.98
CA GLY A 149 1.01 -12.28 -3.12
C GLY A 149 2.44 -11.88 -2.76
N ASN A 150 3.29 -11.82 -3.75
CA ASN A 150 4.65 -11.33 -3.59
C ASN A 150 5.24 -10.91 -4.95
N TYR A 151 6.40 -10.25 -4.92
CA TYR A 151 7.08 -9.77 -6.13
C TYR A 151 7.55 -10.89 -7.09
N HIS A 152 7.49 -12.15 -6.65
CA HIS A 152 7.90 -13.33 -7.43
C HIS A 152 6.76 -14.29 -7.77
N GLY A 153 5.51 -13.94 -7.42
CA GLY A 153 4.34 -14.77 -7.62
C GLY A 153 3.42 -14.79 -6.41
N PHE A 154 3.10 -15.96 -5.88
CA PHE A 154 2.27 -16.09 -4.69
C PHE A 154 2.51 -17.37 -3.91
N ASN A 155 2.18 -17.35 -2.63
CA ASN A 155 2.20 -18.50 -1.73
C ASN A 155 0.79 -18.83 -1.26
N ILE A 156 0.47 -20.12 -1.18
CA ILE A 156 -0.81 -20.59 -0.66
C ILE A 156 -0.58 -21.31 0.67
N TYR A 157 -1.33 -20.89 1.68
CA TYR A 157 -1.29 -21.47 3.03
C TYR A 157 -2.64 -22.10 3.37
N ASP A 158 -2.60 -23.27 4.03
CA ASP A 158 -3.75 -23.85 4.72
C ASP A 158 -3.86 -23.17 6.10
N ILE A 159 -4.98 -22.52 6.34
CA ILE A 159 -5.34 -21.86 7.59
C ILE A 159 -6.52 -22.55 8.30
N SER A 160 -6.75 -23.83 8.05
CA SER A 160 -7.75 -24.63 8.78
C SER A 160 -7.49 -24.63 10.29
N LYS A 161 -6.21 -24.57 10.68
CA LYS A 161 -5.74 -24.23 12.02
C LYS A 161 -5.19 -22.80 11.97
N LYS A 162 -6.00 -21.85 12.41
CA LYS A 162 -5.74 -20.42 12.26
C LYS A 162 -4.49 -19.94 13.00
N ASP A 163 -4.20 -20.58 14.14
CA ASP A 163 -3.00 -20.38 14.95
C ASP A 163 -1.75 -21.10 14.41
N LYS A 164 -1.89 -21.86 13.32
CA LYS A 164 -0.80 -22.63 12.71
C LYS A 164 -0.96 -22.74 11.20
N PRO A 165 -0.80 -21.66 10.44
CA PRO A 165 -0.81 -21.73 8.98
C PRO A 165 0.27 -22.68 8.45
N GLU A 166 -0.07 -23.46 7.43
CA GLU A 166 0.86 -24.41 6.79
C GLU A 166 1.01 -24.05 5.30
N LEU A 167 2.26 -23.79 4.84
CA LEU A 167 2.54 -23.53 3.43
C LEU A 167 2.24 -24.78 2.60
N LEU A 168 1.35 -24.67 1.61
CA LEU A 168 1.00 -25.74 0.69
C LEU A 168 1.82 -25.70 -0.60
N VAL A 169 1.94 -24.53 -1.20
CA VAL A 169 2.62 -24.34 -2.49
C VAL A 169 3.12 -22.91 -2.65
N SER A 170 4.23 -22.75 -3.36
CA SER A 170 4.74 -21.49 -3.85
C SER A 170 4.73 -21.51 -5.38
N VAL A 171 4.08 -20.54 -5.99
CA VAL A 171 4.07 -20.36 -7.44
C VAL A 171 5.02 -19.21 -7.79
N VAL A 172 6.08 -19.53 -8.52
CA VAL A 172 7.08 -18.56 -8.96
C VAL A 172 6.73 -18.04 -10.34
N CYS A 173 6.38 -16.77 -10.41
CA CYS A 173 6.06 -16.07 -11.65
C CYS A 173 6.34 -14.56 -11.43
N PRO A 174 7.60 -14.12 -11.59
CA PRO A 174 8.03 -12.78 -11.22
C PRO A 174 7.31 -11.68 -12.01
N GLY A 175 7.11 -10.53 -11.37
CA GLY A 175 6.51 -9.38 -12.05
C GLY A 175 6.16 -8.21 -11.15
N GLY A 176 6.39 -8.34 -9.85
CA GLY A 176 6.14 -7.28 -8.87
C GLY A 176 4.66 -7.03 -8.60
N GLN A 177 4.41 -6.32 -7.58
CA GLN A 177 3.20 -6.13 -6.79
C GLN A 177 2.59 -7.45 -6.31
N GLY A 178 2.01 -8.25 -7.20
CA GLY A 178 1.42 -9.52 -6.81
C GLY A 178 0.15 -9.36 -5.98
N ASP A 179 -0.58 -8.23 -6.10
CA ASP A 179 -1.91 -8.08 -5.52
C ASP A 179 -2.83 -9.19 -6.03
N ILE A 180 -3.63 -9.77 -5.13
CA ILE A 180 -4.35 -11.02 -5.36
C ILE A 180 -5.84 -10.85 -5.12
N SER A 181 -6.66 -11.39 -6.04
CA SER A 181 -8.10 -11.60 -5.81
C SER A 181 -8.53 -13.01 -6.20
N ILE A 182 -9.57 -13.52 -5.54
CA ILE A 182 -10.13 -14.84 -5.80
C ILE A 182 -11.60 -14.72 -6.17
N VAL A 183 -12.00 -15.41 -7.24
CA VAL A 183 -13.42 -15.55 -7.61
C VAL A 183 -13.68 -17.01 -7.99
N GLY A 184 -14.28 -17.77 -7.10
CA GLY A 184 -14.50 -19.20 -7.29
C GLY A 184 -13.18 -19.95 -7.39
N ASN A 185 -12.90 -20.57 -8.54
CA ASN A 185 -11.65 -21.29 -8.79
C ASN A 185 -10.62 -20.46 -9.57
N LEU A 186 -10.90 -19.18 -9.81
CA LEU A 186 -9.96 -18.29 -10.48
C LEU A 186 -9.27 -17.39 -9.48
N LEU A 187 -7.95 -17.31 -9.59
CA LEU A 187 -7.09 -16.36 -8.89
C LEU A 187 -6.61 -15.34 -9.93
N ILE A 188 -6.74 -14.07 -9.60
CA ILE A 188 -6.27 -12.94 -10.42
C ILE A 188 -5.08 -12.33 -9.70
N MET A 189 -3.98 -12.08 -10.42
CA MET A 189 -2.74 -11.52 -9.87
C MET A 189 -2.28 -10.31 -10.67
N SER A 190 -1.99 -9.22 -9.99
CA SER A 190 -1.42 -8.00 -10.55
C SER A 190 0.07 -8.14 -10.90
N VAL A 191 0.47 -7.57 -12.03
CA VAL A 191 1.86 -7.54 -12.50
C VAL A 191 2.19 -6.15 -13.05
N GLU A 192 3.21 -5.51 -12.48
CA GLU A 192 3.56 -4.14 -12.84
C GLU A 192 5.02 -3.90 -13.17
N GLU A 193 5.93 -4.66 -12.56
CA GLU A 193 7.37 -4.45 -12.76
C GLU A 193 7.82 -4.72 -14.19
N THR A 194 8.84 -3.99 -14.60
CA THR A 194 9.42 -4.08 -15.96
C THR A 194 10.06 -5.44 -16.29
N ARG A 195 10.35 -6.25 -15.26
CA ARG A 195 10.95 -7.58 -15.41
C ARG A 195 9.93 -8.71 -15.65
N GLY A 196 8.63 -8.44 -15.52
CA GLY A 196 7.57 -9.43 -15.76
C GLY A 196 7.61 -9.97 -17.18
N ARG A 197 7.42 -11.30 -17.34
CA ARG A 197 7.46 -12.01 -18.64
C ARG A 197 6.19 -12.81 -18.85
N VAL A 198 5.75 -12.94 -20.09
CA VAL A 198 4.57 -13.76 -20.46
C VAL A 198 4.71 -15.23 -20.06
N ASP A 199 5.94 -15.75 -19.99
CA ASP A 199 6.27 -17.15 -19.70
C ASP A 199 6.69 -17.40 -18.25
N CYS A 200 6.55 -16.40 -17.36
CA CYS A 200 7.04 -16.46 -15.96
C CYS A 200 8.56 -16.74 -15.83
N GLY A 201 9.35 -16.46 -16.86
CA GLY A 201 10.79 -16.68 -16.84
C GLY A 201 11.50 -15.84 -15.78
N LEU A 202 12.59 -16.40 -15.22
CA LEU A 202 13.35 -15.80 -14.11
C LEU A 202 14.44 -14.83 -14.58
N GLU A 203 14.78 -14.85 -15.86
CA GLU A 203 15.87 -14.06 -16.44
C GLU A 203 15.53 -12.57 -16.58
N GLY A 204 14.28 -12.17 -16.30
CA GLY A 204 13.85 -10.78 -16.44
C GLY A 204 13.83 -10.29 -17.89
N ILE A 205 13.91 -8.97 -18.07
CA ILE A 205 13.87 -8.26 -19.37
C ILE A 205 15.13 -7.40 -19.49
N ASN A 206 15.92 -7.63 -20.54
CA ASN A 206 17.22 -6.99 -20.73
C ASN A 206 17.24 -5.87 -21.78
N SER A 207 16.11 -5.64 -22.47
CA SER A 207 16.01 -4.62 -23.54
C SER A 207 14.61 -4.04 -23.62
N GLU A 208 14.50 -2.83 -24.14
CA GLU A 208 13.23 -2.16 -24.44
C GLU A 208 13.26 -1.66 -25.89
N PRO A 209 12.17 -1.83 -26.67
CA PRO A 209 10.98 -2.64 -26.37
C PRO A 209 11.28 -4.15 -26.35
N ASN A 210 10.42 -4.94 -25.68
CA ASN A 210 10.60 -6.39 -25.60
C ASN A 210 9.27 -7.15 -25.72
N PRO A 211 9.06 -8.00 -26.74
CA PRO A 211 7.78 -8.67 -27.00
C PRO A 211 7.39 -9.72 -25.94
N VAL A 212 8.35 -10.17 -25.10
CA VAL A 212 8.05 -11.13 -24.04
C VAL A 212 7.73 -10.46 -22.71
N ARG A 213 7.86 -9.13 -22.62
CA ARG A 213 7.47 -8.39 -21.41
C ARG A 213 5.99 -8.53 -21.15
N PHE A 214 5.66 -8.71 -19.89
CA PHE A 214 4.29 -8.77 -19.39
C PHE A 214 4.07 -7.74 -18.28
N ARG A 215 3.03 -6.94 -18.40
CA ARG A 215 2.43 -6.12 -17.36
C ARG A 215 0.92 -6.13 -17.51
N GLY A 216 0.17 -6.30 -16.41
CA GLY A 216 -1.28 -6.40 -16.39
C GLY A 216 -1.78 -7.46 -15.43
N LEU A 217 -2.79 -8.22 -15.80
CA LEU A 217 -3.39 -9.25 -14.95
C LEU A 217 -3.05 -10.65 -15.44
N ARG A 218 -2.63 -11.54 -14.54
CA ARG A 218 -2.55 -12.98 -14.75
C ARG A 218 -3.74 -13.66 -14.11
N ILE A 219 -4.23 -14.72 -14.73
CA ILE A 219 -5.37 -15.48 -14.25
C ILE A 219 -4.93 -16.93 -14.10
N PHE A 220 -5.09 -17.48 -12.90
CA PHE A 220 -4.75 -18.86 -12.59
C PHE A 220 -6.00 -19.65 -12.22
N ASP A 221 -6.10 -20.90 -12.70
CA ASP A 221 -7.03 -21.88 -12.17
C ASP A 221 -6.42 -22.51 -10.91
N ILE A 222 -7.13 -22.39 -9.80
CA ILE A 222 -6.79 -22.93 -8.48
C ILE A 222 -7.74 -24.05 -8.04
N SER A 223 -8.46 -24.69 -8.96
CA SER A 223 -9.32 -25.84 -8.68
C SER A 223 -8.52 -26.99 -8.04
N ASP A 224 -7.28 -27.21 -8.47
CA ASP A 224 -6.29 -27.96 -7.71
C ASP A 224 -5.37 -26.95 -6.98
N ILE A 225 -5.69 -26.70 -5.73
CA ILE A 225 -5.01 -25.69 -4.89
C ILE A 225 -3.50 -25.94 -4.74
N LYS A 226 -3.04 -27.18 -4.95
CA LYS A 226 -1.62 -27.56 -4.86
C LYS A 226 -0.89 -27.46 -6.21
N ASN A 227 -1.62 -27.23 -7.28
CA ASN A 227 -1.05 -27.17 -8.64
C ASN A 227 -1.74 -26.08 -9.47
N PRO A 228 -1.68 -24.80 -9.05
CA PRO A 228 -2.24 -23.69 -9.80
C PRO A 228 -1.71 -23.63 -11.24
N GLN A 229 -2.60 -23.37 -12.20
CA GLN A 229 -2.25 -23.28 -13.62
C GLN A 229 -2.64 -21.92 -14.18
N GLN A 230 -1.71 -21.22 -14.85
CA GLN A 230 -2.07 -19.99 -15.56
C GLN A 230 -2.98 -20.34 -16.75
N VAL A 231 -4.19 -19.79 -16.76
CA VAL A 231 -5.23 -20.05 -17.78
C VAL A 231 -5.60 -18.82 -18.59
N GLY A 232 -5.14 -17.64 -18.18
CA GLY A 232 -5.40 -16.40 -18.91
C GLY A 232 -4.43 -15.29 -18.51
N LEU A 233 -4.43 -14.23 -19.32
CA LEU A 233 -3.69 -13.01 -19.05
C LEU A 233 -4.31 -11.82 -19.80
N VAL A 234 -4.17 -10.63 -19.26
CA VAL A 234 -4.53 -9.38 -19.93
C VAL A 234 -3.36 -8.41 -19.79
N GLN A 235 -2.81 -7.97 -20.93
CA GLN A 235 -1.77 -6.95 -20.95
C GLN A 235 -2.39 -5.55 -20.90
N THR A 236 -1.79 -4.66 -20.15
CA THR A 236 -2.18 -3.25 -20.02
C THR A 236 -1.01 -2.33 -20.30
N CYS A 237 -1.30 -1.07 -20.62
CA CYS A 237 -0.25 -0.11 -20.99
C CYS A 237 0.61 0.34 -19.80
N ARG A 238 0.08 0.31 -18.57
CA ARG A 238 0.77 0.76 -17.36
C ARG A 238 0.93 -0.33 -16.30
N GLY A 239 0.66 -1.59 -16.67
CA GLY A 239 0.65 -2.69 -15.71
C GLY A 239 -0.60 -2.71 -14.85
N SER A 240 -0.51 -3.46 -13.77
CA SER A 240 -1.50 -3.54 -12.71
C SER A 240 -0.77 -3.45 -11.38
N HIS A 241 -0.96 -2.35 -10.67
CA HIS A 241 -0.46 -2.16 -9.30
C HIS A 241 -1.36 -2.96 -8.36
N THR A 242 -2.62 -2.55 -8.29
CA THR A 242 -3.71 -3.29 -7.69
C THR A 242 -4.82 -3.51 -8.72
N HIS A 243 -5.79 -4.35 -8.38
CA HIS A 243 -6.97 -4.54 -9.20
C HIS A 243 -8.19 -4.78 -8.30
N SER A 244 -9.37 -4.38 -8.77
CA SER A 244 -10.58 -4.47 -7.97
C SER A 244 -11.62 -5.34 -8.65
N VAL A 245 -12.03 -6.42 -8.01
CA VAL A 245 -13.16 -7.24 -8.47
C VAL A 245 -14.45 -6.47 -8.21
N VAL A 246 -15.12 -6.03 -9.27
CA VAL A 246 -16.34 -5.23 -9.17
C VAL A 246 -17.55 -6.09 -8.79
N ASN A 247 -17.59 -7.32 -9.31
CA ASN A 247 -18.63 -8.29 -8.97
C ASN A 247 -18.05 -9.69 -8.92
N GLN A 248 -18.58 -10.53 -8.04
CA GLN A 248 -18.13 -11.90 -7.87
C GLN A 248 -18.82 -12.90 -8.81
N ARG A 249 -19.93 -12.52 -9.39
CA ARG A 249 -20.68 -13.26 -10.42
C ARG A 249 -21.55 -12.27 -11.17
N THR A 250 -21.36 -12.20 -12.47
CA THR A 250 -22.42 -11.71 -13.34
C THR A 250 -23.35 -12.87 -13.65
N ASN A 251 -24.63 -12.59 -13.89
CA ASN A 251 -25.58 -13.58 -14.41
C ASN A 251 -25.14 -14.15 -15.79
N GLU A 252 -24.08 -13.59 -16.36
CA GLU A 252 -23.53 -13.91 -17.68
C GLU A 252 -22.26 -14.77 -17.62
N GLY A 253 -21.83 -15.22 -16.44
CA GLY A 253 -20.61 -16.06 -16.29
C GLY A 253 -19.30 -15.30 -16.51
N LYS A 254 -19.27 -14.01 -16.18
CA LYS A 254 -18.11 -13.14 -16.34
C LYS A 254 -17.75 -12.43 -15.03
N ILE A 255 -16.47 -12.19 -14.81
CA ILE A 255 -15.93 -11.34 -13.76
C ILE A 255 -15.59 -9.99 -14.39
N LEU A 256 -15.95 -8.91 -13.73
CA LEU A 256 -15.55 -7.57 -14.11
C LEU A 256 -14.53 -7.04 -13.11
N VAL A 257 -13.43 -6.48 -13.62
CA VAL A 257 -12.31 -5.98 -12.83
C VAL A 257 -11.99 -4.55 -13.26
N TYR A 258 -11.81 -3.66 -12.29
CA TYR A 258 -11.18 -2.35 -12.52
C TYR A 258 -9.68 -2.49 -12.31
N ASN A 259 -8.91 -1.92 -13.22
CA ASN A 259 -7.46 -1.89 -13.19
C ASN A 259 -6.96 -0.47 -13.38
N SER A 260 -6.04 -0.06 -12.54
CA SER A 260 -5.28 1.17 -12.71
C SER A 260 -3.80 0.85 -12.49
N GLY A 261 -3.00 1.01 -13.51
CA GLY A 261 -1.56 0.80 -13.43
C GLY A 261 -0.86 2.09 -13.05
N THR A 262 0.13 2.01 -12.16
CA THR A 262 0.91 3.16 -11.69
C THR A 262 2.25 3.31 -12.42
N SER A 263 2.67 2.28 -13.16
CA SER A 263 3.93 2.27 -13.89
C SER A 263 3.94 3.23 -15.09
N SER A 264 5.12 3.49 -15.63
CA SER A 264 5.27 4.24 -16.88
C SER A 264 4.53 3.57 -18.03
N VAL A 265 4.00 4.37 -18.96
CA VAL A 265 3.37 3.86 -20.19
C VAL A 265 4.40 3.08 -21.00
N ARG A 266 4.04 1.87 -21.43
CA ARG A 266 4.85 1.02 -22.30
C ARG A 266 5.04 1.64 -23.69
N ASP A 267 6.11 1.25 -24.36
CA ASP A 267 6.35 1.62 -25.74
C ASP A 267 5.28 1.01 -26.67
N GLU A 268 4.83 1.77 -27.68
CA GLU A 268 3.87 1.33 -28.69
C GLU A 268 4.40 0.15 -29.53
N GLU A 269 5.73 0.05 -29.70
CA GLU A 269 6.37 -1.09 -30.37
C GLU A 269 6.28 -2.38 -29.52
N GLU A 270 6.13 -2.25 -28.21
CA GLU A 270 6.01 -3.37 -27.27
C GLU A 270 4.55 -3.83 -27.14
N LEU A 271 3.64 -2.88 -27.03
CA LEU A 271 2.20 -3.12 -26.95
C LEU A 271 1.45 -2.04 -27.74
N GLU A 272 0.83 -2.44 -28.84
CA GLU A 272 0.06 -1.55 -29.70
C GLU A 272 -0.97 -0.73 -28.90
N GLN A 273 -1.14 0.53 -29.26
CA GLN A 273 -2.05 1.51 -28.65
C GLN A 273 -1.62 2.03 -27.25
N CYS A 274 -0.44 1.70 -26.75
CA CYS A 274 0.10 2.29 -25.53
C CYS A 274 0.73 3.66 -25.85
N ILE A 275 -0.08 4.69 -25.72
CA ILE A 275 0.33 6.07 -25.99
C ILE A 275 0.47 6.81 -24.67
N GLY A 276 1.61 7.46 -24.49
CA GLY A 276 1.87 8.33 -23.34
C GLY A 276 1.14 9.68 -23.48
N ASN A 277 1.60 10.67 -22.72
CA ASN A 277 1.02 12.02 -22.77
C ASN A 277 1.52 12.77 -24.01
N VAL A 278 0.81 12.64 -25.12
CA VAL A 278 1.07 13.38 -26.36
C VAL A 278 0.06 14.52 -26.45
N ALA A 279 0.54 15.75 -26.56
CA ALA A 279 -0.34 16.92 -26.62
C ALA A 279 -1.36 16.82 -27.77
N GLY A 280 -2.65 16.91 -27.44
CA GLY A 280 -3.76 16.84 -28.38
C GLY A 280 -4.18 15.41 -28.76
N ASP A 281 -3.54 14.37 -28.22
CA ASP A 281 -3.95 12.97 -28.42
C ASP A 281 -4.76 12.45 -27.22
N ASN A 282 -6.03 12.18 -27.41
CA ASN A 282 -6.94 11.71 -26.38
C ASN A 282 -6.87 10.17 -26.17
N ARG A 283 -6.01 9.46 -26.90
CA ARG A 283 -5.80 8.01 -26.75
C ARG A 283 -4.80 7.67 -25.66
N THR A 284 -4.33 8.66 -24.89
CA THR A 284 -3.36 8.45 -23.81
C THR A 284 -3.79 7.34 -22.85
N ALA A 285 -2.83 6.54 -22.39
CA ALA A 285 -3.04 5.55 -21.35
C ALA A 285 -3.09 6.15 -19.93
N LEU A 286 -2.83 7.48 -19.81
CA LEU A 286 -2.99 8.23 -18.57
C LEU A 286 -4.44 8.72 -18.41
N PHE A 287 -4.81 9.10 -17.20
CA PHE A 287 -6.09 9.74 -16.87
C PHE A 287 -7.32 8.86 -17.12
N ARG A 288 -7.17 7.54 -17.01
CA ARG A 288 -8.24 6.56 -17.18
C ARG A 288 -8.05 5.35 -16.26
N ILE A 289 -9.09 4.56 -16.12
CA ILE A 289 -9.00 3.20 -15.61
C ILE A 289 -9.33 2.22 -16.74
N ASP A 290 -8.78 1.02 -16.69
CA ASP A 290 -9.13 -0.04 -17.62
C ASP A 290 -10.17 -0.98 -16.98
N ILE A 291 -11.27 -1.25 -17.68
CA ILE A 291 -12.30 -2.18 -17.28
C ILE A 291 -12.06 -3.48 -18.02
N ILE A 292 -11.76 -4.54 -17.26
CA ILE A 292 -11.37 -5.85 -17.79
C ILE A 292 -12.51 -6.84 -17.54
N GLU A 293 -12.88 -7.58 -18.58
CA GLU A 293 -13.84 -8.66 -18.51
C GLU A 293 -13.12 -10.00 -18.59
N ILE A 294 -13.37 -10.88 -17.61
CA ILE A 294 -12.81 -12.22 -17.50
C ILE A 294 -13.94 -13.22 -17.61
N PRO A 295 -14.11 -13.93 -18.75
CA PRO A 295 -15.06 -15.03 -18.87
C PRO A 295 -14.64 -16.20 -17.96
N ILE A 296 -15.56 -16.69 -17.10
CA ILE A 296 -15.24 -17.74 -16.11
C ILE A 296 -14.92 -19.08 -16.79
N GLU A 297 -15.66 -19.42 -17.85
CA GLU A 297 -15.48 -20.70 -18.56
C GLU A 297 -14.30 -20.70 -19.54
N ASN A 298 -13.90 -19.51 -20.02
CA ASN A 298 -12.82 -19.33 -21.00
C ASN A 298 -11.94 -18.13 -20.59
N PRO A 299 -11.15 -18.24 -19.51
CA PRO A 299 -10.33 -17.12 -19.01
C PRO A 299 -9.28 -16.60 -20.00
N GLU A 300 -8.91 -17.40 -20.99
CA GLU A 300 -8.02 -17.01 -22.10
C GLU A 300 -8.62 -15.93 -23.00
N ASP A 301 -9.94 -15.76 -23.02
CA ASP A 301 -10.65 -14.71 -23.78
C ASP A 301 -10.76 -13.37 -23.01
N SER A 302 -10.07 -13.25 -21.88
CA SER A 302 -10.07 -12.04 -21.07
C SER A 302 -9.51 -10.84 -21.82
N LYS A 303 -10.13 -9.66 -21.62
CA LYS A 303 -9.74 -8.45 -22.36
C LYS A 303 -10.21 -7.17 -21.68
N ILE A 304 -9.56 -6.05 -22.00
CA ILE A 304 -10.07 -4.71 -21.73
C ILE A 304 -11.30 -4.46 -22.61
N VAL A 305 -12.42 -4.12 -22.00
CA VAL A 305 -13.69 -3.84 -22.70
C VAL A 305 -14.04 -2.36 -22.74
N SER A 306 -13.47 -1.56 -21.83
CA SER A 306 -13.66 -0.11 -21.77
C SER A 306 -12.50 0.54 -21.01
N SER A 307 -12.22 1.81 -21.31
CA SER A 307 -11.19 2.60 -20.60
C SER A 307 -11.73 4.01 -20.33
N PRO A 308 -12.68 4.17 -19.38
CA PRO A 308 -13.29 5.47 -19.10
C PRO A 308 -12.28 6.47 -18.53
N THR A 309 -12.34 7.72 -19.02
CA THR A 309 -11.49 8.83 -18.60
C THR A 309 -12.05 9.51 -17.35
N VAL A 310 -12.01 8.78 -16.23
CA VAL A 310 -12.66 9.19 -14.97
C VAL A 310 -12.06 10.44 -14.32
N PHE A 311 -10.89 10.88 -14.77
CA PHE A 311 -10.21 12.10 -14.26
C PHE A 311 -10.46 13.34 -15.13
N ALA A 312 -11.22 13.22 -16.23
CA ALA A 312 -11.49 14.34 -17.11
C ALA A 312 -12.32 15.43 -16.41
N ASP A 313 -12.08 16.67 -16.78
CA ASP A 313 -12.94 17.80 -16.38
C ASP A 313 -14.34 17.64 -17.01
N GLU A 314 -15.37 17.71 -16.19
CA GLU A 314 -16.76 17.44 -16.64
C GLU A 314 -17.30 18.49 -17.61
N LEU A 315 -16.81 19.72 -17.56
CA LEU A 315 -17.28 20.82 -18.39
C LEU A 315 -16.54 20.92 -19.70
N THR A 316 -15.19 20.77 -19.65
CA THR A 316 -14.32 20.97 -20.81
C THR A 316 -13.92 19.67 -21.49
N GLY A 317 -14.01 18.53 -20.81
CA GLY A 317 -13.53 17.23 -21.26
C GLY A 317 -12.00 17.10 -21.23
N ALA A 318 -11.28 18.04 -20.60
CA ALA A 318 -9.82 17.97 -20.46
C ALA A 318 -9.44 16.74 -19.59
N LEU A 319 -8.60 15.84 -20.12
CA LEU A 319 -8.32 14.54 -19.48
C LEU A 319 -7.67 14.67 -18.10
N GLY A 320 -6.73 15.58 -17.92
CA GLY A 320 -6.10 15.91 -16.64
C GLY A 320 -6.87 16.98 -15.87
N GLY A 321 -8.18 16.79 -15.65
CA GLY A 321 -9.06 17.78 -15.03
C GLY A 321 -9.05 17.84 -13.49
N LEU A 322 -8.27 16.96 -12.84
CA LEU A 322 -8.12 16.92 -11.38
C LEU A 322 -6.78 17.54 -10.95
N TRP A 323 -6.22 17.12 -9.81
CA TRP A 323 -4.99 17.71 -9.29
C TRP A 323 -3.83 17.57 -10.28
N THR A 324 -3.14 18.67 -10.54
CA THR A 324 -2.08 18.73 -11.57
C THR A 324 -0.68 18.40 -11.05
N GLY A 325 -0.55 18.14 -9.76
CA GLY A 325 0.72 17.97 -9.05
C GLY A 325 1.22 19.26 -8.45
N GLY A 326 2.12 19.17 -7.50
CA GLY A 326 2.72 20.28 -6.77
C GLY A 326 2.14 20.50 -5.38
N ASP A 327 2.58 21.55 -4.70
CA ASP A 327 2.10 21.91 -3.37
C ASP A 327 0.75 22.65 -3.40
N HIS A 328 0.09 22.71 -2.26
CA HIS A 328 -1.17 23.42 -2.05
C HIS A 328 -0.97 24.82 -1.41
N GLY A 329 0.26 25.31 -1.37
CA GLY A 329 0.69 26.56 -0.73
C GLY A 329 1.67 26.30 0.42
N ASP A 330 2.04 27.35 1.14
CA ASP A 330 3.02 27.28 2.23
C ASP A 330 2.60 26.22 3.28
N ASP A 331 3.57 25.51 3.85
CA ASP A 331 3.41 24.45 4.87
C ASP A 331 2.49 23.30 4.44
N THR A 332 2.53 22.91 3.16
CA THR A 332 1.75 21.79 2.62
C THR A 332 2.64 20.78 1.92
N GLN A 333 2.10 19.57 1.69
CA GLN A 333 2.79 18.53 0.94
C GLN A 333 2.87 18.86 -0.56
N ASP A 334 3.95 18.40 -1.19
CA ASP A 334 4.03 18.24 -2.64
C ASP A 334 3.25 16.96 -3.00
N THR A 335 2.04 17.17 -3.54
CA THR A 335 1.10 16.11 -3.85
C THR A 335 1.25 15.66 -5.30
N SER A 336 1.28 14.35 -5.53
CA SER A 336 1.37 13.76 -6.86
C SER A 336 0.20 14.18 -7.77
N ARG A 337 0.44 14.22 -9.07
CA ARG A 337 -0.62 14.49 -10.06
C ARG A 337 -1.62 13.34 -10.12
N THR A 338 -2.91 13.66 -10.27
CA THR A 338 -3.95 12.66 -10.47
C THR A 338 -4.01 12.19 -11.92
N ASP A 339 -3.30 11.12 -12.26
CA ASP A 339 -3.35 10.50 -13.58
C ASP A 339 -3.59 8.97 -13.53
N GLU A 340 -3.74 8.43 -12.33
CA GLU A 340 -4.00 7.02 -11.99
C GLU A 340 -4.70 6.91 -10.64
N CYS A 341 -5.21 5.71 -10.31
CA CYS A 341 -5.56 5.32 -8.95
C CYS A 341 -4.57 4.25 -8.50
N HIS A 342 -4.03 4.41 -7.28
CA HIS A 342 -3.29 3.34 -6.64
C HIS A 342 -4.26 2.21 -6.29
N ASP A 343 -5.27 2.51 -5.47
CA ASP A 343 -6.34 1.58 -5.14
C ASP A 343 -7.73 2.11 -5.51
N ILE A 344 -8.62 1.18 -5.90
CA ILE A 344 -10.05 1.45 -6.04
C ILE A 344 -10.80 0.39 -5.23
N THR A 345 -11.36 0.76 -4.09
CA THR A 345 -12.12 -0.17 -3.26
C THR A 345 -13.59 -0.16 -3.61
N ILE A 346 -14.09 -1.34 -3.97
CA ILE A 346 -15.49 -1.56 -4.39
C ILE A 346 -16.36 -1.87 -3.18
N PHE A 347 -17.51 -1.21 -3.06
CA PHE A 347 -18.54 -1.48 -2.06
C PHE A 347 -19.86 -1.88 -2.76
N PRO A 348 -20.03 -3.16 -3.14
CA PRO A 348 -21.07 -3.58 -4.09
C PRO A 348 -22.49 -3.36 -3.59
N THR A 349 -22.74 -3.49 -2.27
CA THR A 349 -24.09 -3.37 -1.69
C THR A 349 -24.70 -1.98 -1.84
N LYS A 350 -23.87 -0.94 -1.89
CA LYS A 350 -24.28 0.45 -2.13
C LYS A 350 -24.00 0.92 -3.55
N LYS A 351 -23.39 0.09 -4.38
CA LYS A 351 -22.94 0.45 -5.75
C LYS A 351 -22.01 1.66 -5.76
N LEU A 352 -21.13 1.72 -4.76
CA LEU A 352 -20.10 2.74 -4.62
C LEU A 352 -18.73 2.14 -4.82
N ALA A 353 -17.79 2.99 -5.22
CA ALA A 353 -16.37 2.71 -5.11
C ALA A 353 -15.64 3.95 -4.59
N ALA A 354 -14.56 3.73 -3.86
CA ALA A 354 -13.66 4.80 -3.42
C ALA A 354 -12.29 4.60 -4.07
N GLY A 355 -11.81 5.61 -4.79
CA GLY A 355 -10.50 5.60 -5.42
C GLY A 355 -9.52 6.49 -4.66
N ALA A 356 -8.40 5.92 -4.26
CA ALA A 356 -7.23 6.67 -3.82
C ALA A 356 -6.34 6.88 -5.05
N CYS A 357 -6.40 8.08 -5.62
CA CYS A 357 -5.94 8.32 -6.99
C CYS A 357 -4.82 9.36 -7.01
N SER A 358 -3.62 8.97 -6.55
CA SER A 358 -2.38 9.78 -6.51
C SER A 358 -2.57 11.15 -5.86
N GLY A 359 -3.25 12.10 -6.51
CA GLY A 359 -3.48 13.46 -6.02
C GLY A 359 -4.85 13.71 -5.40
N ASN A 360 -5.78 12.76 -5.46
CA ASN A 360 -7.16 12.94 -5.00
C ASN A 360 -7.78 11.67 -4.42
N GLY A 361 -8.64 11.84 -3.41
CA GLY A 361 -9.64 10.86 -3.04
C GLY A 361 -10.92 11.05 -3.87
N ILE A 362 -11.48 9.97 -4.41
CA ILE A 362 -12.62 10.03 -5.33
C ILE A 362 -13.70 9.06 -4.88
N LEU A 363 -14.95 9.52 -4.86
CA LEU A 363 -16.12 8.66 -4.68
C LEU A 363 -16.80 8.43 -6.04
N PHE A 364 -17.06 7.18 -6.39
CA PHE A 364 -17.70 6.79 -7.65
C PHE A 364 -19.07 6.13 -7.42
N ASP A 365 -20.03 6.42 -8.31
CA ASP A 365 -21.21 5.59 -8.57
C ASP A 365 -20.84 4.50 -9.60
N ILE A 366 -20.99 3.26 -9.20
CA ILE A 366 -20.77 2.08 -10.05
C ILE A 366 -22.09 1.32 -10.31
N SER A 367 -23.22 2.02 -10.30
CA SER A 367 -24.52 1.43 -10.66
C SER A 367 -24.53 0.85 -12.07
N ASP A 368 -23.80 1.47 -13.00
CA ASP A 368 -23.35 0.90 -14.27
C ASP A 368 -21.84 0.62 -14.16
N PRO A 369 -21.43 -0.62 -13.90
CA PRO A 369 -20.03 -0.92 -13.69
C PRO A 369 -19.16 -0.81 -14.95
N TYR A 370 -19.76 -0.73 -16.14
CA TYR A 370 -19.03 -0.44 -17.39
C TYR A 370 -18.81 1.06 -17.64
N ASN A 371 -19.45 1.91 -16.84
CA ASN A 371 -19.37 3.36 -16.97
C ASN A 371 -19.42 4.04 -15.60
N PRO A 372 -18.40 3.83 -14.74
CA PRO A 372 -18.33 4.45 -13.42
C PRO A 372 -18.37 5.97 -13.53
N LYS A 373 -19.13 6.60 -12.63
CA LYS A 373 -19.30 8.06 -12.60
C LYS A 373 -18.73 8.63 -11.31
N ARG A 374 -17.99 9.69 -11.43
CA ARG A 374 -17.48 10.44 -10.30
C ARG A 374 -18.63 11.18 -9.59
N LEU A 375 -18.82 10.94 -8.29
CA LEU A 375 -19.79 11.60 -7.43
C LEU A 375 -19.18 12.77 -6.69
N ASP A 376 -17.95 12.58 -6.20
CA ASP A 376 -17.22 13.60 -5.45
C ASP A 376 -15.70 13.40 -5.60
N VAL A 377 -14.97 14.49 -5.35
CA VAL A 377 -13.51 14.55 -5.38
C VAL A 377 -13.05 15.40 -4.21
N VAL A 378 -12.08 14.90 -3.47
CA VAL A 378 -11.43 15.63 -2.38
C VAL A 378 -9.92 15.68 -2.59
N SER A 379 -9.30 16.70 -2.02
CA SER A 379 -7.86 16.82 -1.88
C SER A 379 -7.52 17.08 -0.42
N ASP A 380 -6.32 16.69 -0.02
CA ASP A 380 -5.79 16.98 1.31
C ASP A 380 -4.38 17.57 1.14
N LYS A 381 -4.17 18.74 1.74
CA LYS A 381 -2.89 19.45 1.64
C LYS A 381 -1.76 18.83 2.48
N GLY A 382 -2.09 17.85 3.32
CA GLY A 382 -1.13 17.03 4.05
C GLY A 382 -0.76 15.74 3.33
N PHE A 383 -1.45 15.38 2.24
CA PHE A 383 -1.22 14.14 1.50
C PHE A 383 -0.24 14.34 0.35
N ALA A 384 0.80 13.50 0.30
CA ALA A 384 1.73 13.42 -0.83
C ALA A 384 1.22 12.46 -1.91
N TYR A 385 0.64 11.33 -1.51
CA TYR A 385 0.20 10.28 -2.43
C TYR A 385 -1.01 9.52 -1.88
N TRP A 386 -2.17 9.71 -2.48
CA TRP A 386 -3.40 8.99 -2.14
C TRP A 386 -3.25 7.53 -2.56
N HIS A 387 -3.17 6.63 -1.57
CA HIS A 387 -2.73 5.26 -1.75
C HIS A 387 -3.87 4.24 -1.68
N SER A 388 -4.56 4.11 -0.54
CA SER A 388 -5.64 3.14 -0.38
C SER A 388 -6.92 3.78 0.17
N ALA A 389 -8.05 3.08 0.00
CA ALA A 389 -9.33 3.51 0.50
C ALA A 389 -10.04 2.34 1.20
N THR A 390 -10.62 2.58 2.39
CA THR A 390 -11.37 1.56 3.12
C THR A 390 -12.68 2.15 3.63
N PHE A 391 -13.81 1.57 3.22
CA PHE A 391 -15.11 1.92 3.78
C PHE A 391 -15.26 1.33 5.20
N ASN A 392 -16.06 1.98 6.06
CA ASN A 392 -16.53 1.30 7.24
C ASN A 392 -17.55 0.19 6.86
N ASN A 393 -17.95 -0.63 7.83
CA ASN A 393 -18.73 -1.85 7.55
C ASN A 393 -20.13 -1.57 6.92
N ASP A 394 -20.69 -0.39 7.11
CA ASP A 394 -21.98 -0.02 6.50
C ASP A 394 -21.86 0.90 5.28
N GLY A 395 -20.64 1.33 4.92
CA GLY A 395 -20.37 2.23 3.79
C GLY A 395 -20.91 3.64 3.96
N SER A 396 -20.97 4.14 5.19
CA SER A 396 -21.31 5.52 5.53
C SER A 396 -20.08 6.40 5.74
N LYS A 397 -18.90 5.78 5.84
CA LYS A 397 -17.61 6.43 6.00
C LYS A 397 -16.60 5.82 5.04
N VAL A 398 -15.56 6.57 4.72
CA VAL A 398 -14.38 6.07 4.02
C VAL A 398 -13.13 6.68 4.63
N LEU A 399 -12.11 5.86 4.77
CA LEU A 399 -10.78 6.23 5.20
C LEU A 399 -9.85 6.14 3.99
N PHE A 400 -9.03 7.16 3.76
CA PHE A 400 -7.96 7.16 2.75
C PHE A 400 -6.61 7.23 3.44
N THR A 401 -5.61 6.56 2.87
CA THR A 401 -4.24 6.57 3.38
C THR A 401 -3.33 7.42 2.50
N ASP A 402 -2.38 8.11 3.13
CA ASP A 402 -1.26 8.82 2.47
C ASP A 402 0.01 7.98 2.55
N GLU A 403 0.47 7.44 1.42
CA GLU A 403 1.75 6.74 1.37
C GLU A 403 2.91 7.72 1.08
N TRP A 404 3.12 8.68 1.96
CA TRP A 404 4.18 9.67 1.86
C TRP A 404 5.58 9.06 1.77
N GLY A 405 6.16 9.08 0.59
CA GLY A 405 7.48 8.52 0.32
C GLY A 405 7.48 7.08 -0.19
N GLY A 406 6.30 6.53 -0.55
CA GLY A 406 6.16 5.23 -1.22
C GLY A 406 6.61 4.05 -0.36
N GLY A 407 6.35 4.10 0.95
CA GLY A 407 6.65 3.00 1.88
C GLY A 407 8.13 2.74 2.15
N GLY A 408 9.06 3.44 1.50
CA GLY A 408 10.49 3.22 1.65
C GLY A 408 11.21 4.24 2.53
N ARG A 409 10.49 5.11 3.25
CA ARG A 409 11.07 6.23 4.01
C ARG A 409 10.63 6.22 5.47
N PRO A 410 11.44 6.79 6.40
CA PRO A 410 11.02 7.02 7.77
C PRO A 410 10.08 8.23 7.80
N ARG A 411 8.78 7.99 8.07
CA ARG A 411 7.73 9.02 8.08
C ARG A 411 6.87 9.00 9.34
N CYS A 412 7.31 8.28 10.39
CA CYS A 412 6.67 8.23 11.70
C CYS A 412 7.63 8.69 12.80
N ARG A 413 8.53 9.61 12.48
CA ARG A 413 9.47 10.17 13.46
C ARG A 413 8.74 11.11 14.43
N ALA A 414 9.29 11.33 15.58
CA ALA A 414 8.68 12.16 16.64
C ALA A 414 8.30 13.58 16.18
N TRP A 415 8.92 14.12 15.14
CA TRP A 415 8.70 15.46 14.62
C TRP A 415 7.94 15.51 13.30
N ASP A 416 7.67 14.36 12.68
CA ASP A 416 6.87 14.33 11.45
C ASP A 416 5.43 14.80 11.72
N PRO A 417 4.86 15.67 10.88
CA PRO A 417 3.50 16.18 11.07
C PRO A 417 2.47 15.04 11.17
N LEU A 418 1.53 15.15 12.10
CA LEU A 418 0.54 14.09 12.36
C LEU A 418 -0.50 13.91 11.26
N ASN A 419 -0.58 14.82 10.31
CA ASN A 419 -1.46 14.75 9.14
C ASN A 419 -0.71 14.40 7.85
N TRP A 420 0.60 14.06 7.93
CA TRP A 420 1.41 13.61 6.79
C TRP A 420 1.73 12.12 6.94
N GLY A 421 1.58 11.35 5.88
CA GLY A 421 1.73 9.90 5.94
C GLY A 421 0.72 9.24 6.88
N ALA A 422 -0.49 9.75 6.90
CA ALA A 422 -1.56 9.46 7.84
C ALA A 422 -2.82 8.97 7.10
N ASP A 423 -3.83 8.61 7.87
CA ASP A 423 -5.18 8.38 7.37
C ASP A 423 -5.98 9.68 7.38
N ALA A 424 -6.84 9.88 6.39
CA ALA A 424 -7.88 10.90 6.40
C ALA A 424 -9.26 10.23 6.42
N ILE A 425 -10.08 10.57 7.41
CA ILE A 425 -11.39 9.99 7.65
C ILE A 425 -12.48 10.93 7.13
N TYR A 426 -13.36 10.39 6.30
CA TYR A 426 -14.49 11.11 5.71
C TYR A 426 -15.80 10.41 6.02
N ASP A 427 -16.81 11.20 6.43
CA ASP A 427 -18.21 10.74 6.40
C ASP A 427 -18.78 10.90 4.98
N ILE A 428 -19.61 9.96 4.56
CA ILE A 428 -20.33 10.05 3.28
C ILE A 428 -21.75 10.59 3.55
N LYS A 429 -21.99 11.86 3.21
CA LYS A 429 -23.28 12.54 3.38
C LYS A 429 -23.81 13.02 2.03
N ASP A 430 -24.99 12.60 1.63
CA ASP A 430 -25.60 12.97 0.35
C ASP A 430 -24.67 12.73 -0.86
N GLN A 431 -23.96 11.59 -0.86
CA GLN A 431 -22.96 11.21 -1.87
C GLN A 431 -21.74 12.17 -1.94
N LYS A 432 -21.45 12.89 -0.86
CA LYS A 432 -20.30 13.77 -0.71
C LYS A 432 -19.39 13.30 0.41
N LEU A 433 -18.09 13.48 0.21
CA LEU A 433 -17.06 13.21 1.18
C LEU A 433 -16.90 14.42 2.11
N VAL A 434 -17.18 14.24 3.39
CA VAL A 434 -17.09 15.28 4.41
C VAL A 434 -15.97 14.94 5.37
N PHE A 435 -14.84 15.63 5.25
CA PHE A 435 -13.66 15.44 6.11
C PHE A 435 -14.00 15.57 7.59
N GLN A 436 -13.46 14.68 8.41
CA GLN A 436 -13.64 14.66 9.86
C GLN A 436 -12.32 14.84 10.60
N SER A 437 -11.33 13.99 10.37
CA SER A 437 -10.05 14.03 11.09
C SER A 437 -8.96 13.26 10.33
N HIS A 438 -7.73 13.39 10.83
CA HIS A 438 -6.61 12.50 10.49
C HIS A 438 -6.31 11.54 11.64
N TYR A 439 -5.73 10.40 11.31
CA TYR A 439 -5.13 9.48 12.25
C TYR A 439 -3.74 9.06 11.80
N LYS A 440 -2.78 9.11 12.71
CA LYS A 440 -1.43 8.57 12.54
C LYS A 440 -1.06 7.78 13.78
N MET A 441 -0.37 6.66 13.61
CA MET A 441 0.12 5.88 14.74
C MET A 441 0.95 6.79 15.68
N PRO A 442 0.71 6.73 17.00
CA PRO A 442 1.29 7.74 17.91
C PRO A 442 2.76 7.46 18.31
N ALA A 443 3.27 6.24 18.07
CA ALA A 443 4.62 5.87 18.49
C ALA A 443 5.68 6.49 17.56
N PRO A 444 6.66 7.24 18.09
CA PRO A 444 7.77 7.72 17.28
C PRO A 444 8.69 6.57 16.88
N GLN A 445 9.09 6.56 15.61
CA GLN A 445 10.00 5.59 15.01
C GLN A 445 11.35 6.24 14.69
N LEU A 446 12.39 5.43 14.51
CA LEU A 446 13.74 5.87 14.17
C LEU A 446 13.92 6.07 12.65
N GLU A 447 15.05 6.68 12.24
CA GLU A 447 15.46 6.85 10.85
C GLU A 447 15.73 5.52 10.12
N THR A 448 15.94 4.44 10.87
CA THR A 448 16.15 3.09 10.35
C THR A 448 14.86 2.31 10.06
N GLU A 449 13.70 2.94 10.29
CA GLU A 449 12.37 2.32 10.16
C GLU A 449 11.55 3.01 9.08
N ASN A 450 11.34 2.36 7.93
CA ASN A 450 10.33 2.87 7.00
C ASN A 450 8.95 2.71 7.62
N CYS A 451 8.20 3.78 7.65
CA CYS A 451 6.90 3.83 8.32
C CYS A 451 6.01 4.89 7.69
N VAL A 452 4.79 4.50 7.34
CA VAL A 452 3.73 5.35 6.82
C VAL A 452 2.41 4.56 6.81
N ALA A 453 1.25 5.22 6.74
CA ALA A 453 -0.05 4.56 6.60
C ALA A 453 -0.10 3.66 5.36
N HIS A 454 -0.56 2.43 5.52
CA HIS A 454 -0.67 1.46 4.43
C HIS A 454 -1.97 0.64 4.52
N ASN A 455 -2.00 -0.60 4.00
CA ASN A 455 -3.21 -1.38 3.82
C ASN A 455 -3.77 -1.96 5.12
N GLY A 456 -5.10 -1.97 5.22
CA GLY A 456 -5.81 -2.51 6.36
C GLY A 456 -7.21 -3.00 6.03
N SER A 457 -7.92 -3.50 7.03
CA SER A 457 -9.31 -3.94 6.89
C SER A 457 -10.15 -3.65 8.13
N ILE A 458 -11.47 -3.64 7.93
CA ILE A 458 -12.45 -3.49 9.01
C ILE A 458 -12.50 -4.78 9.85
N ILE A 459 -12.51 -4.63 11.17
CA ILE A 459 -12.89 -5.67 12.12
C ILE A 459 -14.38 -5.49 12.41
N PRO A 460 -15.25 -6.46 12.09
CA PRO A 460 -16.69 -6.27 12.07
C PRO A 460 -17.32 -6.37 13.48
N ILE A 461 -16.88 -5.50 14.37
CA ILE A 461 -17.49 -5.34 15.70
C ILE A 461 -18.88 -4.71 15.52
N PRO A 462 -19.95 -5.29 16.12
CA PRO A 462 -21.28 -4.73 16.00
C PRO A 462 -21.36 -3.28 16.48
N ASP A 463 -22.00 -2.42 15.66
CA ASP A 463 -22.23 -1.00 15.94
C ASP A 463 -20.97 -0.15 16.20
N ARG A 464 -19.81 -0.65 15.79
CA ARG A 464 -18.53 0.07 15.90
C ARG A 464 -17.72 0.00 14.61
N ASP A 465 -16.95 1.04 14.37
CA ASP A 465 -16.04 1.14 13.24
C ASP A 465 -14.60 0.89 13.74
N ILE A 466 -14.16 -0.34 13.66
CA ILE A 466 -12.82 -0.77 14.08
C ILE A 466 -12.01 -1.14 12.84
N PHE A 467 -10.82 -0.56 12.73
CA PHE A 467 -9.91 -0.75 11.61
C PHE A 467 -8.57 -1.29 12.09
N VAL A 468 -8.05 -2.33 11.45
CA VAL A 468 -6.68 -2.80 11.64
C VAL A 468 -5.86 -2.40 10.42
N GLN A 469 -4.66 -1.88 10.65
CA GLN A 469 -3.83 -1.28 9.60
C GLN A 469 -2.35 -1.60 9.78
N ALA A 470 -1.66 -1.75 8.65
CA ALA A 470 -0.22 -1.86 8.54
C ALA A 470 0.46 -0.49 8.45
N TRP A 471 1.63 -0.35 9.07
CA TRP A 471 2.47 0.86 9.09
C TRP A 471 3.92 0.53 8.72
N TYR A 472 4.13 -0.45 7.85
CA TYR A 472 5.47 -0.96 7.53
C TYR A 472 6.24 -1.37 8.79
N GLN A 473 7.47 -0.86 9.03
CA GLN A 473 8.22 -1.16 10.24
C GLN A 473 7.64 -0.53 11.50
N GLY A 474 6.72 0.44 11.40
CA GLY A 474 5.92 0.90 12.54
C GLY A 474 4.88 -0.12 13.02
N GLY A 475 4.86 -1.33 12.45
CA GLY A 475 4.03 -2.42 12.93
C GLY A 475 2.60 -2.41 12.39
N ILE A 476 1.67 -2.82 13.23
CA ILE A 476 0.23 -2.75 12.98
C ILE A 476 -0.47 -2.00 14.11
N SER A 477 -1.52 -1.25 13.78
CA SER A 477 -2.39 -0.62 14.78
C SER A 477 -3.84 -1.06 14.60
N VAL A 478 -4.59 -1.09 15.68
CA VAL A 478 -6.05 -1.26 15.71
C VAL A 478 -6.65 0.03 16.20
N MET A 479 -7.44 0.67 15.34
CA MET A 479 -8.05 1.97 15.58
C MET A 479 -9.57 1.86 15.69
N ASP A 480 -10.16 2.51 16.68
CA ASP A 480 -11.59 2.79 16.77
C ASP A 480 -11.86 4.18 16.21
N PHE A 481 -12.59 4.26 15.09
CA PHE A 481 -13.04 5.50 14.46
C PHE A 481 -14.57 5.60 14.41
N THR A 482 -15.25 4.96 15.35
CA THR A 482 -16.71 5.07 15.51
C THR A 482 -17.12 6.53 15.64
N ASP A 483 -16.35 7.33 16.38
CA ASP A 483 -16.38 8.79 16.28
C ASP A 483 -15.32 9.22 15.24
N SER A 484 -15.75 9.53 14.02
CA SER A 484 -14.89 9.92 12.91
C SER A 484 -14.03 11.17 13.21
N SER A 485 -14.44 12.00 14.17
CA SER A 485 -13.73 13.23 14.55
C SER A 485 -12.66 13.01 15.62
N ASN A 486 -12.67 11.83 16.26
CA ASN A 486 -11.74 11.51 17.35
C ASN A 486 -11.34 10.02 17.34
N PRO A 487 -10.61 9.55 16.31
CA PRO A 487 -10.12 8.18 16.25
C PRO A 487 -9.15 7.88 17.38
N VAL A 488 -9.22 6.66 17.93
CA VAL A 488 -8.42 6.24 19.09
C VAL A 488 -7.74 4.90 18.81
N GLU A 489 -6.43 4.80 19.05
CA GLU A 489 -5.73 3.51 19.01
C GLU A 489 -6.16 2.66 20.21
N ILE A 490 -6.57 1.42 19.93
CA ILE A 490 -7.07 0.49 20.95
C ILE A 490 -6.22 -0.78 21.07
N GLY A 491 -5.29 -0.98 20.16
CA GLY A 491 -4.35 -2.10 20.17
C GLY A 491 -3.26 -1.90 19.13
N TYR A 492 -2.12 -2.54 19.33
CA TYR A 492 -1.00 -2.51 18.41
C TYR A 492 -0.08 -3.71 18.58
N PHE A 493 0.69 -3.99 17.55
CA PHE A 493 1.92 -4.77 17.60
C PHE A 493 2.99 -4.03 16.82
N ASP A 494 4.18 -3.94 17.39
CA ASP A 494 5.34 -3.37 16.75
C ASP A 494 6.58 -4.23 17.01
N ARG A 495 7.50 -4.20 16.08
CA ARG A 495 8.75 -4.93 16.17
C ARG A 495 9.86 -4.01 15.68
N GLY A 496 10.91 -3.86 16.45
CA GLY A 496 12.01 -2.97 16.15
C GLY A 496 12.62 -3.17 14.77
N PRO A 497 13.47 -2.23 14.31
CA PRO A 497 13.96 -2.19 12.94
C PRO A 497 14.64 -3.49 12.51
N ILE A 498 14.68 -3.73 11.20
CA ILE A 498 15.41 -4.89 10.64
C ILE A 498 16.91 -4.75 10.89
N SER A 499 17.42 -3.53 10.84
CA SER A 499 18.80 -3.16 11.17
C SER A 499 18.82 -1.90 12.03
N GLU A 500 19.72 -1.84 13.00
CA GLU A 500 19.96 -0.64 13.81
C GLU A 500 20.88 0.37 13.12
N ASP A 501 21.64 -0.07 12.11
CA ASP A 501 22.71 0.71 11.48
C ASP A 501 22.25 1.40 10.18
N GLU A 502 21.29 0.81 9.47
CA GLU A 502 20.82 1.32 8.18
C GLU A 502 19.33 1.03 7.96
N LEU A 503 18.65 1.87 7.19
CA LEU A 503 17.28 1.63 6.78
C LEU A 503 17.22 0.52 5.75
N ILE A 504 16.65 -0.63 6.14
CA ILE A 504 16.30 -1.74 5.26
C ILE A 504 14.80 -1.75 5.11
N THR A 505 14.31 -1.63 3.88
CA THR A 505 12.86 -1.64 3.62
C THR A 505 12.24 -2.96 4.09
N GLY A 506 11.24 -2.87 4.94
CA GLY A 506 10.56 -4.00 5.55
C GLY A 506 9.27 -3.60 6.23
N GLY A 507 8.84 -4.42 7.17
CA GLY A 507 7.62 -4.21 7.92
C GLY A 507 6.37 -4.70 7.21
N TYR A 508 5.21 -4.41 7.79
CA TYR A 508 3.95 -4.96 7.32
C TYR A 508 3.42 -4.24 6.08
N TRP A 509 3.18 -5.02 5.01
CA TRP A 509 2.50 -4.55 3.80
C TRP A 509 0.99 -4.43 4.03
N SER A 510 0.37 -5.48 4.58
CA SER A 510 -1.07 -5.54 4.81
C SER A 510 -1.39 -6.20 6.15
N ALA A 511 -2.46 -5.74 6.79
CA ALA A 511 -3.02 -6.34 7.99
C ALA A 511 -4.55 -6.53 7.81
N TYR A 512 -4.99 -7.79 7.66
CA TYR A 512 -6.38 -8.10 7.33
C TYR A 512 -7.03 -9.00 8.36
N TYR A 513 -8.25 -8.65 8.73
CA TYR A 513 -9.08 -9.46 9.62
C TYR A 513 -9.85 -10.51 8.83
N TYR A 514 -9.67 -11.77 9.21
CA TYR A 514 -10.40 -12.88 8.63
C TYR A 514 -10.77 -13.91 9.70
N GLU A 515 -12.09 -14.12 9.90
CA GLU A 515 -12.66 -15.14 10.78
C GLU A 515 -12.05 -15.21 12.19
N GLY A 516 -11.93 -14.08 12.86
CA GLY A 516 -11.48 -13.99 14.25
C GLY A 516 -9.97 -13.77 14.44
N TYR A 517 -9.21 -13.70 13.36
CA TYR A 517 -7.76 -13.47 13.37
C TYR A 517 -7.36 -12.31 12.47
N ILE A 518 -6.26 -11.69 12.78
CA ILE A 518 -5.58 -10.69 11.93
C ILE A 518 -4.37 -11.39 11.32
N TYR A 519 -4.30 -11.40 10.01
CA TYR A 519 -3.14 -11.90 9.26
C TYR A 519 -2.40 -10.69 8.70
N ALA A 520 -1.08 -10.69 8.85
CA ALA A 520 -0.27 -9.59 8.39
C ALA A 520 0.95 -10.11 7.60
N THR A 521 1.05 -9.68 6.35
CA THR A 521 2.24 -9.96 5.53
C THR A 521 3.32 -8.97 5.86
N GLU A 522 4.48 -9.47 6.21
CA GLU A 522 5.68 -8.69 6.46
C GLU A 522 6.62 -8.84 5.27
N ILE A 523 7.05 -7.72 4.70
CA ILE A 523 7.85 -7.62 3.48
C ILE A 523 9.09 -8.51 3.54
N THR A 524 9.81 -8.45 4.65
CA THR A 524 11.13 -9.06 4.81
C THR A 524 11.09 -10.32 5.67
N ARG A 525 10.31 -10.34 6.75
CA ARG A 525 10.32 -11.43 7.74
C ARG A 525 9.38 -12.59 7.38
N GLY A 526 8.14 -12.31 6.90
CA GLY A 526 7.23 -13.38 6.49
C GLY A 526 5.75 -13.11 6.71
N LEU A 527 5.07 -13.95 7.50
CA LEU A 527 3.63 -13.86 7.77
C LEU A 527 3.40 -14.01 9.27
N ASP A 528 2.76 -13.03 9.87
CA ASP A 528 2.34 -13.06 11.26
C ASP A 528 0.82 -13.19 11.40
N VAL A 529 0.37 -13.85 12.47
CA VAL A 529 -1.04 -14.04 12.79
C VAL A 529 -1.31 -13.58 14.21
N PHE A 530 -2.30 -12.72 14.36
CA PHE A 530 -2.67 -12.17 15.66
C PHE A 530 -4.13 -12.48 16.00
N LYS A 531 -4.41 -12.41 17.31
CA LYS A 531 -5.75 -12.50 17.88
C LYS A 531 -6.00 -11.27 18.74
N LEU A 532 -7.21 -10.70 18.65
CA LEU A 532 -7.67 -9.67 19.58
C LEU A 532 -7.86 -10.23 20.97
N LEU A 533 -7.44 -9.49 21.96
CA LEU A 533 -7.69 -9.80 23.38
C LEU A 533 -8.76 -8.87 23.96
N PRO A 534 -9.61 -9.38 24.88
CA PRO A 534 -10.51 -8.54 25.65
C PRO A 534 -9.75 -7.45 26.41
N SER A 535 -10.30 -6.24 26.42
CA SER A 535 -9.66 -5.07 27.04
C SER A 535 -10.71 -4.09 27.55
N GLN A 536 -10.25 -2.93 28.04
CA GLN A 536 -11.16 -1.83 28.36
C GLN A 536 -11.89 -1.25 27.13
N PHE A 537 -11.39 -1.52 25.92
CA PHE A 537 -11.94 -1.01 24.66
C PHE A 537 -12.89 -1.99 23.98
N LEU A 538 -12.61 -3.28 24.04
CA LEU A 538 -13.39 -4.36 23.41
C LEU A 538 -13.64 -5.48 24.40
N SER A 539 -14.91 -5.83 24.60
CA SER A 539 -15.32 -6.96 25.42
C SER A 539 -15.12 -8.30 24.69
N GLU A 540 -15.10 -9.40 25.45
CA GLU A 540 -15.04 -10.75 24.90
C GLU A 540 -16.26 -11.04 23.98
N ASP A 541 -17.45 -10.57 24.34
CA ASP A 541 -18.66 -10.76 23.56
C ASP A 541 -18.61 -10.04 22.20
N GLU A 542 -18.05 -8.82 22.14
CA GLU A 542 -17.84 -8.07 20.89
C GLU A 542 -16.84 -8.78 19.98
N ILE A 543 -15.72 -9.26 20.51
CA ILE A 543 -14.71 -10.01 19.77
C ILE A 543 -15.29 -11.34 19.25
N ASP A 544 -16.05 -12.05 20.08
CA ASP A 544 -16.72 -13.28 19.68
C ASP A 544 -17.77 -13.03 18.58
N ALA A 545 -18.54 -11.97 18.68
CA ALA A 545 -19.50 -11.55 17.66
C ALA A 545 -18.80 -11.25 16.31
N ALA A 546 -17.69 -10.52 16.32
CA ALA A 546 -16.89 -10.25 15.12
C ALA A 546 -16.35 -11.56 14.49
N SER A 547 -15.90 -12.50 15.29
CA SER A 547 -15.36 -13.80 14.81
C SER A 547 -16.40 -14.65 14.07
N LYS A 548 -17.67 -14.42 14.31
CA LYS A 548 -18.82 -15.10 13.70
C LYS A 548 -19.48 -14.32 12.57
N ALA A 549 -19.01 -13.13 12.30
CA ALA A 549 -19.57 -12.28 11.26
C ALA A 549 -19.37 -12.89 9.86
N LEU A 550 -20.40 -12.78 9.03
CA LEU A 550 -20.41 -13.31 7.67
C LEU A 550 -20.84 -12.24 6.68
N PRO A 551 -20.39 -12.32 5.42
CA PRO A 551 -20.82 -11.39 4.38
C PRO A 551 -22.34 -11.36 4.20
N VAL A 552 -22.91 -10.18 4.03
CA VAL A 552 -24.36 -10.00 3.78
C VAL A 552 -24.75 -10.53 2.41
N GLN A 553 -23.83 -10.59 1.47
CA GLN A 553 -24.02 -11.14 0.12
C GLN A 553 -22.73 -11.77 -0.40
N GLY A 554 -22.86 -12.53 -1.48
CA GLY A 554 -21.74 -13.22 -2.11
C GLY A 554 -21.37 -14.55 -1.44
N PRO A 555 -20.24 -15.13 -1.80
CA PRO A 555 -19.71 -16.33 -1.17
C PRO A 555 -19.40 -16.09 0.31
N GLN A 556 -19.69 -17.07 1.15
CA GLN A 556 -19.24 -17.05 2.53
C GLN A 556 -17.73 -17.30 2.57
N ARG A 557 -17.05 -16.74 3.58
CA ARG A 557 -15.63 -16.98 3.82
C ARG A 557 -14.76 -16.63 2.60
N LEU A 558 -14.98 -15.44 2.06
CA LEU A 558 -14.16 -14.82 1.03
C LEU A 558 -13.75 -13.42 1.48
N PHE A 559 -12.50 -13.07 1.24
CA PHE A 559 -11.96 -11.72 1.38
C PHE A 559 -11.05 -11.43 0.18
N ASN A 560 -11.29 -10.32 -0.49
CA ASN A 560 -10.41 -9.74 -1.49
C ASN A 560 -10.07 -8.30 -1.05
N PRO A 561 -8.81 -7.84 -1.17
CA PRO A 561 -8.36 -6.57 -0.58
C PRO A 561 -9.21 -5.36 -0.99
N GLN A 562 -9.42 -5.17 -2.29
CA GLN A 562 -10.11 -4.01 -2.84
C GLN A 562 -11.61 -4.26 -3.10
N GLN A 563 -12.21 -5.24 -2.40
CA GLN A 563 -13.64 -5.51 -2.46
C GLN A 563 -14.22 -5.67 -1.06
N GLN A 564 -14.96 -4.67 -0.60
CA GLN A 564 -15.60 -4.70 0.70
C GLN A 564 -17.07 -5.08 0.63
N ILE A 565 -17.41 -6.15 1.34
CA ILE A 565 -18.79 -6.59 1.53
C ILE A 565 -19.09 -6.50 3.03
N PRO A 566 -20.18 -5.81 3.44
CA PRO A 566 -20.54 -5.73 4.84
C PRO A 566 -20.60 -7.10 5.51
N LEU A 567 -20.02 -7.18 6.70
CA LEU A 567 -20.02 -8.37 7.55
C LEU A 567 -21.01 -8.17 8.70
N VAL A 568 -21.87 -9.16 8.96
CA VAL A 568 -22.84 -9.13 10.05
C VAL A 568 -22.76 -10.37 10.91
N SER A 569 -22.83 -10.20 12.20
CA SER A 569 -22.97 -11.30 13.15
C SER A 569 -24.36 -11.91 13.00
N LYS A 570 -24.44 -13.21 12.82
CA LYS A 570 -25.72 -13.94 12.92
C LYS A 570 -25.96 -14.25 14.40
N ASN A 571 -27.00 -13.61 14.96
CA ASN A 571 -27.53 -13.98 16.28
C ASN A 571 -27.98 -15.45 16.33
#